data_00498c023ea93d9797ae0a716779d7e2
#
_entry.id   00498c023ea93d9797ae0a716779d7e2
#
_cell.length_a   1.000
_cell.length_b   1.000
_cell.length_c   1.000
_cell.angle_alpha   90.00
_cell.angle_beta   90.00
_cell.angle_gamma   90.00
#
_symmetry.space_group_name_H-M   'P 1'
#
loop_
_entity.id
_entity.type
_entity.pdbx_description
1 polymer ?
#
loop_
_entity_poly.entity_id
_entity_poly.type
_entity_poly.pdbx_seq_one_letter_code
_entity_poly.pdbx_strand_id
1 'polypeptide(L)'
;MDRRKSVRIIGFVYAGYLMRYVYLIIVVPFYGRMLGVAGYGRVLASMSLMNVIWMLVNYGFSPVGMRDVSKAQSVEECNDIFSLHVSARIFHGLVGGCIGLIATMCSPVLSQHPLIGVLATLLGIVSGMNLGWMFQGRHQFRTPIVIEVFGFLLSLVLVLTLVKGPNDAIWVLASLLVAGVASSVVSYGLTIYQLGWPRLRLAGIVPLVRNSTMLFLYSSGSVVFTASSTYLLTLLSTPEQVGYFGAAERFATIALALMGPAAQVFIPTITRQLAQGDVQGAHQTTRHGAALLMAYGLLIFCGALALSPFVLPLILGASFEPSSHVLQIFAWMFPFAAFNEFVAGYVFVPRKKDRLLAVVGIASGLINLIAALILAPRYGATGIALARVIGEAMLSVMLMGVVIRLELISLVPGGTRALGMVRVACGFRPETRSAEDE
;
A
#
# COMPACT_ATOMS: atom_id res chain seq x y z
N MET A 1 1.55 -1.87 -32.55
CA MET A 1 1.75 -3.11 -31.74
C MET A 1 0.58 -4.04 -32.06
N ASP A 2 0.83 -5.29 -32.45
CA ASP A 2 -0.20 -6.24 -32.85
C ASP A 2 -1.15 -6.51 -31.68
N ARG A 3 -2.47 -6.36 -31.88
CA ARG A 3 -3.53 -6.52 -30.87
C ARG A 3 -3.42 -7.86 -30.13
N ARG A 4 -3.03 -8.93 -30.83
CA ARG A 4 -2.83 -10.27 -30.23
C ARG A 4 -1.63 -10.32 -29.29
N LYS A 5 -0.53 -9.61 -29.61
CA LYS A 5 0.65 -9.51 -28.71
C LYS A 5 0.32 -8.73 -27.44
N SER A 6 -0.44 -7.64 -27.56
CA SER A 6 -0.87 -6.84 -26.41
C SER A 6 -1.75 -7.64 -25.45
N VAL A 7 -2.75 -8.36 -25.95
CA VAL A 7 -3.65 -9.21 -25.14
C VAL A 7 -2.86 -10.31 -24.42
N ARG A 8 -1.88 -10.93 -25.10
CA ARG A 8 -1.04 -11.98 -24.50
C ARG A 8 -0.12 -11.43 -23.38
N ILE A 9 0.42 -10.22 -23.54
CA ILE A 9 1.24 -9.55 -22.51
C ILE A 9 0.37 -9.21 -21.30
N ILE A 10 -0.80 -8.61 -21.53
CA ILE A 10 -1.75 -8.27 -20.46
C ILE A 10 -2.16 -9.53 -19.68
N GLY A 11 -2.55 -10.61 -20.37
CA GLY A 11 -2.90 -11.88 -19.73
C GLY A 11 -1.77 -12.45 -18.87
N PHE A 12 -0.52 -12.34 -19.34
CA PHE A 12 0.65 -12.80 -18.58
C PHE A 12 0.91 -11.95 -17.33
N VAL A 13 0.73 -10.62 -17.42
CA VAL A 13 0.82 -9.71 -16.28
C VAL A 13 -0.24 -10.04 -15.24
N TYR A 14 -1.50 -10.25 -15.65
CA TYR A 14 -2.57 -10.65 -14.73
C TYR A 14 -2.32 -12.01 -14.08
N ALA A 15 -1.75 -12.98 -14.81
CA ALA A 15 -1.35 -14.28 -14.24
C ALA A 15 -0.29 -14.11 -13.15
N GLY A 16 0.68 -13.22 -13.32
CA GLY A 16 1.66 -12.86 -12.28
C GLY A 16 1.01 -12.28 -11.02
N TYR A 17 0.08 -11.34 -11.19
CA TYR A 17 -0.70 -10.81 -10.07
C TYR A 17 -1.52 -11.88 -9.36
N LEU A 18 -2.19 -12.75 -10.11
CA LEU A 18 -2.96 -13.87 -9.54
C LEU A 18 -2.06 -14.80 -8.71
N MET A 19 -0.86 -15.13 -9.20
CA MET A 19 0.10 -15.98 -8.50
C MET A 19 0.52 -15.36 -7.15
N ARG A 20 0.66 -14.04 -7.07
CA ARG A 20 0.95 -13.32 -5.82
C ARG A 20 -0.17 -13.52 -4.78
N TYR A 21 -1.44 -13.45 -5.19
CA TYR A 21 -2.56 -13.70 -4.29
C TYR A 21 -2.65 -15.18 -3.87
N VAL A 22 -2.41 -16.11 -4.79
CA VAL A 22 -2.35 -17.54 -4.47
C VAL A 22 -1.24 -17.83 -3.44
N TYR A 23 -0.07 -17.22 -3.61
CA TYR A 23 1.02 -17.31 -2.62
C TYR A 23 0.56 -16.85 -1.23
N LEU A 24 -0.09 -15.69 -1.14
CA LEU A 24 -0.57 -15.15 0.13
C LEU A 24 -1.65 -16.01 0.79
N ILE A 25 -2.57 -16.57 -0.02
CA ILE A 25 -3.64 -17.46 0.46
C ILE A 25 -3.04 -18.74 1.10
N ILE A 26 -1.92 -19.23 0.59
CA ILE A 26 -1.25 -20.42 1.13
C ILE A 26 -0.42 -20.06 2.36
N VAL A 27 0.40 -19.00 2.26
CA VAL A 27 1.45 -18.69 3.24
C VAL A 27 0.87 -18.08 4.51
N VAL A 28 -0.15 -17.22 4.42
CA VAL A 28 -0.73 -16.55 5.59
C VAL A 28 -1.37 -17.53 6.58
N PRO A 29 -2.24 -18.46 6.15
CA PRO A 29 -2.77 -19.51 7.05
C PRO A 29 -1.67 -20.41 7.61
N PHE A 30 -0.68 -20.77 6.79
CA PHE A 30 0.45 -21.58 7.23
C PHE A 30 1.22 -20.90 8.35
N TYR A 31 1.57 -19.61 8.20
CA TYR A 31 2.24 -18.86 9.25
C TYR A 31 1.42 -18.78 10.53
N GLY A 32 0.12 -18.50 10.43
CA GLY A 32 -0.75 -18.42 11.59
C GLY A 32 -0.77 -19.73 12.39
N ARG A 33 -0.94 -20.85 11.70
CA ARG A 33 -1.06 -22.18 12.34
C ARG A 33 0.28 -22.71 12.86
N MET A 34 1.37 -22.54 12.12
CA MET A 34 2.68 -23.09 12.49
C MET A 34 3.42 -22.25 13.52
N LEU A 35 3.41 -20.93 13.38
CA LEU A 35 4.15 -20.01 14.26
C LEU A 35 3.35 -19.58 15.49
N GLY A 36 2.02 -19.73 15.45
CA GLY A 36 1.15 -19.12 16.46
C GLY A 36 1.20 -17.59 16.44
N VAL A 37 0.49 -16.96 17.37
CA VAL A 37 0.29 -15.50 17.38
C VAL A 37 1.60 -14.74 17.55
N ALA A 38 2.43 -15.12 18.53
CA ALA A 38 3.70 -14.42 18.83
C ALA A 38 4.71 -14.56 17.68
N GLY A 39 4.87 -15.78 17.12
CA GLY A 39 5.75 -16.03 16.00
C GLY A 39 5.30 -15.29 14.74
N TYR A 40 4.02 -15.32 14.44
CA TYR A 40 3.42 -14.55 13.35
C TYR A 40 3.60 -13.03 13.55
N GLY A 41 3.42 -12.54 14.77
CA GLY A 41 3.68 -11.14 15.14
C GLY A 41 5.13 -10.71 14.89
N ARG A 42 6.12 -11.57 15.21
CA ARG A 42 7.54 -11.32 14.90
C ARG A 42 7.80 -11.24 13.40
N VAL A 43 7.17 -12.11 12.59
CA VAL A 43 7.27 -12.05 11.12
C VAL A 43 6.67 -10.75 10.60
N LEU A 44 5.51 -10.33 11.10
CA LEU A 44 4.87 -9.08 10.67
C LEU A 44 5.67 -7.84 11.09
N ALA A 45 6.22 -7.82 12.31
CA ALA A 45 7.14 -6.80 12.78
C ALA A 45 8.34 -6.65 11.83
N SER A 46 8.93 -7.79 11.46
CA SER A 46 10.05 -7.85 10.53
C SER A 46 9.69 -7.38 9.13
N MET A 47 8.53 -7.77 8.61
CA MET A 47 8.05 -7.32 7.31
C MET A 47 7.75 -5.81 7.30
N SER A 48 7.29 -5.24 8.41
CA SER A 48 7.09 -3.79 8.50
C SER A 48 8.43 -3.03 8.43
N LEU A 49 9.46 -3.52 9.13
CA LEU A 49 10.81 -2.98 9.04
C LEU A 49 11.37 -3.13 7.62
N MET A 50 11.26 -4.34 7.04
CA MET A 50 11.66 -4.61 5.65
C MET A 50 11.03 -3.61 4.67
N ASN A 51 9.74 -3.32 4.79
CA ASN A 51 9.04 -2.36 3.92
C ASN A 51 9.58 -0.93 4.06
N VAL A 52 9.91 -0.49 5.28
CA VAL A 52 10.54 0.83 5.50
C VAL A 52 11.92 0.88 4.85
N ILE A 53 12.74 -0.15 5.01
CA ILE A 53 14.08 -0.21 4.38
C ILE A 53 13.95 -0.30 2.85
N TRP A 54 13.05 -1.13 2.34
CA TRP A 54 12.75 -1.20 0.90
C TRP A 54 12.38 0.18 0.32
N MET A 55 11.52 0.91 1.01
CA MET A 55 11.09 2.25 0.62
C MET A 55 12.28 3.23 0.55
N LEU A 56 13.16 3.19 1.54
CA LEU A 56 14.38 4.03 1.57
C LEU A 56 15.36 3.68 0.44
N VAL A 57 15.57 2.40 0.17
CA VAL A 57 16.50 1.94 -0.88
C VAL A 57 15.94 2.19 -2.27
N ASN A 58 14.66 1.98 -2.47
CA ASN A 58 13.99 2.23 -3.75
C ASN A 58 13.84 3.73 -4.07
N TYR A 59 13.62 4.57 -3.08
CA TYR A 59 13.57 6.04 -3.11
C TYR A 59 12.90 6.66 -4.35
N GLY A 60 11.88 6.01 -4.90
CA GLY A 60 11.25 6.46 -6.15
C GLY A 60 12.12 6.28 -7.40
N PHE A 61 13.26 5.59 -7.31
CA PHE A 61 14.16 5.36 -8.44
C PHE A 61 13.55 4.49 -9.53
N SER A 62 12.66 3.55 -9.18
CA SER A 62 12.09 2.61 -10.16
C SER A 62 11.28 3.30 -11.27
N PRO A 63 10.34 4.21 -11.01
CA PRO A 63 9.62 4.94 -12.07
C PRO A 63 10.53 5.86 -12.89
N VAL A 64 11.51 6.53 -12.24
CA VAL A 64 12.49 7.39 -12.94
C VAL A 64 13.32 6.56 -13.88
N GLY A 65 13.94 5.49 -13.39
CA GLY A 65 14.78 4.60 -14.18
C GLY A 65 14.01 3.93 -15.34
N MET A 66 12.79 3.47 -15.11
CA MET A 66 11.93 2.93 -16.16
C MET A 66 11.70 3.94 -17.29
N ARG A 67 11.40 5.20 -16.94
CA ARG A 67 11.20 6.29 -17.89
C ARG A 67 12.49 6.61 -18.66
N ASP A 68 13.63 6.67 -17.97
CA ASP A 68 14.89 7.05 -18.59
C ASP A 68 15.41 5.92 -19.52
N VAL A 69 15.31 4.66 -19.10
CA VAL A 69 15.61 3.49 -19.95
C VAL A 69 14.70 3.43 -21.18
N SER A 70 13.42 3.80 -21.05
CA SER A 70 12.51 3.78 -22.20
C SER A 70 12.85 4.81 -23.27
N LYS A 71 13.66 5.82 -22.95
CA LYS A 71 14.15 6.85 -23.90
C LYS A 71 15.54 6.57 -24.42
N ALA A 72 16.29 5.68 -23.81
CA ALA A 72 17.67 5.35 -24.19
C ALA A 72 17.70 4.77 -25.61
N GLN A 73 18.65 5.27 -26.42
CA GLN A 73 18.78 4.91 -27.82
C GLN A 73 19.92 3.90 -28.07
N SER A 74 20.80 3.70 -27.08
CA SER A 74 21.94 2.77 -27.19
C SER A 74 22.05 1.86 -25.96
N VAL A 75 22.79 0.76 -26.14
CA VAL A 75 23.12 -0.18 -25.04
C VAL A 75 24.00 0.51 -24.00
N GLU A 76 24.90 1.39 -24.44
CA GLU A 76 25.80 2.14 -23.56
C GLU A 76 25.00 3.11 -22.67
N GLU A 77 24.05 3.82 -23.25
CA GLU A 77 23.16 4.73 -22.51
C GLU A 77 22.31 3.96 -21.47
N CYS A 78 21.78 2.78 -21.85
CA CYS A 78 21.10 1.89 -20.91
C CYS A 78 22.03 1.43 -19.77
N ASN A 79 23.29 1.10 -20.06
CA ASN A 79 24.27 0.70 -19.05
C ASN A 79 24.64 1.88 -18.14
N ASP A 80 24.72 3.09 -18.66
CA ASP A 80 24.98 4.29 -17.88
C ASP A 80 23.86 4.56 -16.87
N ILE A 81 22.59 4.45 -17.30
CA ILE A 81 21.42 4.56 -16.42
C ILE A 81 21.43 3.43 -15.37
N PHE A 82 21.70 2.20 -15.79
CA PHE A 82 21.82 1.04 -14.91
C PHE A 82 22.88 1.27 -13.84
N SER A 83 24.07 1.71 -14.24
CA SER A 83 25.22 1.98 -13.38
C SER A 83 24.92 3.05 -12.33
N LEU A 84 24.28 4.16 -12.74
CA LEU A 84 23.89 5.25 -11.85
C LEU A 84 22.84 4.80 -10.82
N HIS A 85 21.81 4.07 -11.28
CA HIS A 85 20.76 3.59 -10.39
C HIS A 85 21.25 2.53 -9.40
N VAL A 86 22.13 1.64 -9.81
CA VAL A 86 22.78 0.66 -8.91
C VAL A 86 23.63 1.38 -7.87
N SER A 87 24.45 2.35 -8.29
CA SER A 87 25.30 3.13 -7.37
C SER A 87 24.48 3.89 -6.34
N ALA A 88 23.38 4.54 -6.77
CA ALA A 88 22.48 5.23 -5.86
C ALA A 88 21.81 4.27 -4.85
N ARG A 89 21.37 3.10 -5.30
CA ARG A 89 20.73 2.09 -4.42
C ARG A 89 21.73 1.45 -3.46
N ILE A 90 23.00 1.26 -3.85
CA ILE A 90 24.04 0.82 -2.93
C ILE A 90 24.21 1.85 -1.81
N PHE A 91 24.31 3.13 -2.14
CA PHE A 91 24.41 4.19 -1.13
C PHE A 91 23.20 4.22 -0.19
N HIS A 92 21.99 4.18 -0.75
CA HIS A 92 20.75 4.13 0.06
C HIS A 92 20.63 2.81 0.85
N GLY A 93 21.17 1.71 0.32
CA GLY A 93 21.28 0.41 1.01
C GLY A 93 22.16 0.46 2.24
N LEU A 94 23.30 1.15 2.18
CA LEU A 94 24.17 1.36 3.34
C LEU A 94 23.46 2.21 4.40
N VAL A 95 22.85 3.32 3.99
CA VAL A 95 22.06 4.18 4.90
C VAL A 95 20.88 3.42 5.50
N GLY A 96 20.12 2.71 4.66
CA GLY A 96 19.01 1.86 5.09
C GLY A 96 19.44 0.74 6.02
N GLY A 97 20.63 0.17 5.79
CA GLY A 97 21.25 -0.83 6.68
C GLY A 97 21.50 -0.29 8.07
N CYS A 98 22.14 0.89 8.19
CA CYS A 98 22.36 1.55 9.48
C CYS A 98 21.02 1.85 10.19
N ILE A 99 20.05 2.43 9.46
CA ILE A 99 18.72 2.73 10.01
C ILE A 99 18.02 1.45 10.47
N GLY A 100 18.08 0.37 9.69
CA GLY A 100 17.46 -0.91 10.01
C GLY A 100 18.05 -1.57 11.26
N LEU A 101 19.37 -1.49 11.45
CA LEU A 101 20.04 -1.98 12.64
C LEU A 101 19.62 -1.17 13.88
N ILE A 102 19.63 0.15 13.79
CA ILE A 102 19.16 1.03 14.88
C ILE A 102 17.70 0.73 15.21
N ALA A 103 16.83 0.64 14.18
CA ALA A 103 15.43 0.35 14.34
C ALA A 103 15.17 -1.02 15.00
N THR A 104 16.02 -2.03 14.70
CA THR A 104 15.99 -3.34 15.35
C THR A 104 16.27 -3.23 16.84
N MET A 105 17.30 -2.47 17.23
CA MET A 105 17.66 -2.29 18.64
C MET A 105 16.63 -1.46 19.41
N CYS A 106 15.97 -0.51 18.75
CA CYS A 106 14.93 0.32 19.36
C CYS A 106 13.59 -0.41 19.53
N SER A 107 13.34 -1.51 18.81
CA SER A 107 12.08 -2.25 18.89
C SER A 107 12.13 -3.31 20.00
N PRO A 108 11.24 -3.26 21.02
CA PRO A 108 11.15 -4.30 22.04
C PRO A 108 10.88 -5.71 21.48
N VAL A 109 10.17 -5.79 20.35
CA VAL A 109 9.84 -7.06 19.68
C VAL A 109 11.04 -7.63 18.94
N LEU A 110 11.82 -6.79 18.22
CA LEU A 110 12.93 -7.23 17.39
C LEU A 110 14.24 -7.34 18.17
N SER A 111 14.45 -6.53 19.22
CA SER A 111 15.66 -6.56 20.04
C SER A 111 15.81 -7.87 20.82
N GLN A 112 14.71 -8.54 21.14
CA GLN A 112 14.74 -9.88 21.76
C GLN A 112 15.25 -10.97 20.80
N HIS A 113 15.13 -10.75 19.50
CA HIS A 113 15.58 -11.65 18.44
C HIS A 113 16.32 -10.87 17.33
N PRO A 114 17.52 -10.30 17.61
CA PRO A 114 18.19 -9.35 16.71
C PRO A 114 18.42 -9.90 15.30
N LEU A 115 18.67 -11.20 15.17
CA LEU A 115 18.87 -11.86 13.88
C LEU A 115 17.65 -11.70 12.94
N ILE A 116 16.44 -11.69 13.50
CA ILE A 116 15.21 -11.49 12.72
C ILE A 116 15.18 -10.07 12.14
N GLY A 117 15.56 -9.06 12.93
CA GLY A 117 15.67 -7.67 12.48
C GLY A 117 16.77 -7.46 11.44
N VAL A 118 17.93 -8.12 11.61
CA VAL A 118 19.02 -8.10 10.61
C VAL A 118 18.56 -8.72 9.30
N LEU A 119 17.90 -9.90 9.34
CA LEU A 119 17.37 -10.54 8.12
C LEU A 119 16.31 -9.68 7.44
N ALA A 120 15.44 -9.02 8.21
CA ALA A 120 14.45 -8.08 7.67
C ALA A 120 15.11 -6.88 6.99
N THR A 121 16.16 -6.32 7.58
CA THR A 121 16.94 -5.22 7.01
C THR A 121 17.61 -5.63 5.69
N LEU A 122 18.29 -6.79 5.68
CA LEU A 122 18.91 -7.32 4.47
C LEU A 122 17.86 -7.61 3.38
N LEU A 123 16.73 -8.19 3.76
CA LEU A 123 15.62 -8.45 2.82
C LEU A 123 15.07 -7.14 2.22
N GLY A 124 14.95 -6.09 3.04
CA GLY A 124 14.55 -4.76 2.58
C GLY A 124 15.53 -4.16 1.56
N ILE A 125 16.84 -4.29 1.82
CA ILE A 125 17.90 -3.86 0.91
C ILE A 125 17.82 -4.63 -0.42
N VAL A 126 17.78 -5.97 -0.35
CA VAL A 126 17.70 -6.84 -1.54
C VAL A 126 16.44 -6.54 -2.35
N SER A 127 15.29 -6.36 -1.70
CA SER A 127 14.04 -6.01 -2.36
C SER A 127 14.09 -4.62 -3.01
N GLY A 128 14.76 -3.66 -2.38
CA GLY A 128 14.99 -2.30 -2.93
C GLY A 128 15.91 -2.28 -4.13
N MET A 129 16.80 -3.28 -4.26
CA MET A 129 17.71 -3.43 -5.40
C MET A 129 17.08 -4.14 -6.61
N ASN A 130 15.79 -4.47 -6.58
CA ASN A 130 15.09 -5.15 -7.67
C ASN A 130 15.20 -4.39 -9.00
N LEU A 131 15.46 -5.11 -10.09
CA LEU A 131 15.64 -4.57 -11.45
C LEU A 131 14.40 -4.68 -12.35
N GLY A 132 13.22 -4.95 -11.79
CA GLY A 132 11.97 -5.04 -12.56
C GLY A 132 11.72 -3.83 -13.46
N TRP A 133 12.05 -2.63 -12.97
CA TRP A 133 11.96 -1.37 -13.71
C TRP A 133 12.84 -1.33 -14.97
N MET A 134 14.02 -1.95 -14.94
CA MET A 134 14.94 -2.02 -16.07
C MET A 134 14.32 -2.83 -17.23
N PHE A 135 13.79 -4.00 -16.92
CA PHE A 135 13.11 -4.85 -17.91
C PHE A 135 11.84 -4.20 -18.44
N GLN A 136 11.05 -3.55 -17.56
CA GLN A 136 9.85 -2.82 -17.96
C GLN A 136 10.15 -1.65 -18.89
N GLY A 137 11.19 -0.84 -18.59
CA GLY A 137 11.67 0.25 -19.45
C GLY A 137 12.11 -0.23 -20.83
N ARG A 138 12.63 -1.44 -20.92
CA ARG A 138 13.02 -2.10 -22.19
C ARG A 138 11.87 -2.88 -22.85
N HIS A 139 10.64 -2.72 -22.39
CA HIS A 139 9.45 -3.45 -22.87
C HIS A 139 9.53 -4.99 -22.72
N GLN A 140 10.37 -5.49 -21.81
CA GLN A 140 10.54 -6.91 -21.51
C GLN A 140 9.65 -7.31 -20.31
N PHE A 141 8.35 -7.12 -20.42
CA PHE A 141 7.40 -7.30 -19.31
C PHE A 141 7.31 -8.73 -18.73
N ARG A 142 7.70 -9.74 -19.50
CA ARG A 142 7.65 -11.15 -19.06
C ARG A 142 8.76 -11.48 -18.07
N THR A 143 9.96 -10.94 -18.29
CA THR A 143 11.16 -11.27 -17.51
C THR A 143 10.97 -11.01 -16.02
N PRO A 144 10.55 -9.81 -15.55
CA PRO A 144 10.36 -9.55 -14.13
C PRO A 144 9.29 -10.44 -13.51
N ILE A 145 8.22 -10.80 -14.23
CA ILE A 145 7.16 -11.66 -13.74
C ILE A 145 7.67 -13.10 -13.54
N VAL A 146 8.43 -13.63 -14.49
CA VAL A 146 9.02 -14.98 -14.35
C VAL A 146 9.97 -15.03 -13.15
N ILE A 147 10.81 -14.00 -12.97
CA ILE A 147 11.72 -13.91 -11.84
C ILE A 147 10.95 -13.81 -10.52
N GLU A 148 9.85 -13.03 -10.48
CA GLU A 148 9.00 -12.88 -9.30
C GLU A 148 8.32 -14.21 -8.93
N VAL A 149 7.74 -14.91 -9.92
CA VAL A 149 7.12 -16.23 -9.72
C VAL A 149 8.15 -17.27 -9.26
N PHE A 150 9.35 -17.27 -9.83
CA PHE A 150 10.45 -18.10 -9.36
C PHE A 150 10.77 -17.83 -7.88
N GLY A 151 10.89 -16.56 -7.49
CA GLY A 151 11.12 -16.16 -6.10
C GLY A 151 10.00 -16.62 -5.17
N PHE A 152 8.73 -16.48 -5.56
CA PHE A 152 7.59 -16.96 -4.78
C PHE A 152 7.60 -18.48 -4.60
N LEU A 153 7.84 -19.23 -5.66
CA LEU A 153 7.89 -20.71 -5.58
C LEU A 153 9.07 -21.17 -4.72
N LEU A 154 10.26 -20.56 -4.90
CA LEU A 154 11.41 -20.89 -4.08
C LEU A 154 11.17 -20.58 -2.61
N SER A 155 10.64 -19.38 -2.29
CA SER A 155 10.32 -19.02 -0.90
C SER A 155 9.25 -19.93 -0.31
N LEU A 156 8.24 -20.31 -1.09
CA LEU A 156 7.18 -21.22 -0.64
C LEU A 156 7.74 -22.61 -0.27
N VAL A 157 8.58 -23.17 -1.14
CA VAL A 157 9.22 -24.49 -0.87
C VAL A 157 10.09 -24.41 0.39
N LEU A 158 10.92 -23.36 0.52
CA LEU A 158 11.78 -23.20 1.69
C LEU A 158 10.96 -23.01 2.97
N VAL A 159 9.93 -22.17 2.93
CA VAL A 159 9.06 -21.95 4.10
C VAL A 159 8.36 -23.23 4.52
N LEU A 160 7.74 -23.96 3.59
CA LEU A 160 7.01 -25.19 3.91
C LEU A 160 7.93 -26.32 4.43
N THR A 161 9.22 -26.30 4.06
CA THR A 161 10.19 -27.31 4.50
C THR A 161 10.90 -26.96 5.80
N LEU A 162 11.21 -25.67 6.02
CA LEU A 162 12.03 -25.22 7.15
C LEU A 162 11.23 -24.77 8.37
N VAL A 163 10.00 -24.26 8.17
CA VAL A 163 9.16 -23.78 9.25
C VAL A 163 8.32 -24.91 9.79
N LYS A 164 8.59 -25.34 11.05
CA LYS A 164 7.94 -26.50 11.69
C LYS A 164 7.30 -26.17 13.05
N GLY A 165 7.58 -24.99 13.60
CA GLY A 165 7.10 -24.67 14.94
C GLY A 165 7.09 -23.18 15.28
N PRO A 166 6.63 -22.82 16.50
CA PRO A 166 6.42 -21.43 16.91
C PRO A 166 7.68 -20.55 16.96
N ASN A 167 8.85 -21.18 17.10
CA ASN A 167 10.13 -20.48 17.20
C ASN A 167 10.82 -20.27 15.85
N ASP A 168 10.22 -20.73 14.76
CA ASP A 168 10.83 -20.77 13.44
C ASP A 168 10.58 -19.49 12.60
N ALA A 169 10.18 -18.38 13.25
CA ALA A 169 10.03 -17.09 12.58
C ALA A 169 11.32 -16.65 11.83
N ILE A 170 12.49 -17.02 12.31
CA ILE A 170 13.77 -16.75 11.66
C ILE A 170 13.87 -17.45 10.30
N TRP A 171 13.38 -18.69 10.17
CA TRP A 171 13.41 -19.45 8.94
C TRP A 171 12.48 -18.87 7.86
N VAL A 172 11.40 -18.20 8.28
CA VAL A 172 10.56 -17.43 7.34
C VAL A 172 11.38 -16.34 6.68
N LEU A 173 12.05 -15.48 7.49
CA LEU A 173 12.85 -14.37 6.96
C LEU A 173 14.05 -14.86 6.15
N ALA A 174 14.71 -15.91 6.61
CA ALA A 174 15.82 -16.55 5.89
C ALA A 174 15.36 -17.09 4.53
N SER A 175 14.22 -17.78 4.47
CA SER A 175 13.64 -18.30 3.22
C SER A 175 13.30 -17.19 2.23
N LEU A 176 12.71 -16.10 2.71
CA LEU A 176 12.40 -14.93 1.88
C LEU A 176 13.67 -14.25 1.40
N LEU A 177 14.70 -14.13 2.26
CA LEU A 177 15.99 -13.53 1.89
C LEU A 177 16.71 -14.38 0.84
N VAL A 178 16.78 -15.69 1.01
CA VAL A 178 17.39 -16.61 0.03
C VAL A 178 16.67 -16.51 -1.31
N ALA A 179 15.35 -16.54 -1.32
CA ALA A 179 14.56 -16.39 -2.54
C ALA A 179 14.74 -15.01 -3.19
N GLY A 180 14.81 -13.93 -2.40
CA GLY A 180 15.07 -12.58 -2.86
C GLY A 180 16.48 -12.42 -3.46
N VAL A 181 17.50 -12.98 -2.81
CA VAL A 181 18.88 -13.00 -3.33
C VAL A 181 18.95 -13.80 -4.62
N ALA A 182 18.37 -15.00 -4.67
CA ALA A 182 18.34 -15.82 -5.88
C ALA A 182 17.67 -15.08 -7.06
N SER A 183 16.52 -14.45 -6.81
CA SER A 183 15.82 -13.63 -7.81
C SER A 183 16.66 -12.44 -8.27
N SER A 184 17.38 -11.80 -7.33
CA SER A 184 18.29 -10.69 -7.65
C SER A 184 19.48 -11.17 -8.48
N VAL A 185 20.11 -12.29 -8.13
CA VAL A 185 21.22 -12.87 -8.90
C VAL A 185 20.80 -13.14 -10.34
N VAL A 186 19.63 -13.75 -10.55
CA VAL A 186 19.08 -13.99 -11.90
C VAL A 186 18.84 -12.67 -12.62
N SER A 187 18.23 -11.68 -11.96
CA SER A 187 17.90 -10.39 -12.54
C SER A 187 19.13 -9.60 -12.94
N TYR A 188 20.14 -9.52 -12.05
CA TYR A 188 21.42 -8.86 -12.32
C TYR A 188 22.22 -9.61 -13.38
N GLY A 189 22.30 -10.94 -13.31
CA GLY A 189 22.98 -11.77 -14.30
C GLY A 189 22.45 -11.56 -15.71
N LEU A 190 21.11 -11.56 -15.88
CA LEU A 190 20.48 -11.27 -17.18
C LEU A 190 20.76 -9.84 -17.65
N THR A 191 20.74 -8.86 -16.75
CA THR A 191 20.99 -7.45 -17.09
C THR A 191 22.46 -7.26 -17.49
N ILE A 192 23.40 -7.84 -16.73
CA ILE A 192 24.83 -7.78 -17.02
C ILE A 192 25.15 -8.48 -18.35
N TYR A 193 24.53 -9.62 -18.63
CA TYR A 193 24.70 -10.31 -19.92
C TYR A 193 24.24 -9.45 -21.11
N GLN A 194 23.18 -8.65 -20.93
CA GLN A 194 22.61 -7.81 -22.00
C GLN A 194 23.29 -6.44 -22.13
N LEU A 195 23.77 -5.84 -21.04
CA LEU A 195 24.26 -4.47 -21.01
C LEU A 195 25.74 -4.34 -20.64
N GLY A 196 26.33 -5.40 -20.10
CA GLY A 196 27.67 -5.36 -19.48
C GLY A 196 27.63 -5.01 -17.99
N TRP A 197 28.80 -5.05 -17.36
CA TRP A 197 28.94 -4.76 -15.92
C TRP A 197 28.64 -3.30 -15.61
N PRO A 198 27.91 -3.04 -14.49
CA PRO A 198 27.69 -1.67 -14.03
C PRO A 198 28.98 -1.05 -13.53
N ARG A 199 29.18 0.22 -13.85
CA ARG A 199 30.32 1.02 -13.36
C ARG A 199 29.88 1.81 -12.15
N LEU A 200 30.69 1.86 -11.08
CA LEU A 200 30.38 2.69 -9.93
C LEU A 200 30.40 4.18 -10.36
N ARG A 201 29.23 4.84 -10.29
CA ARG A 201 29.04 6.23 -10.67
C ARG A 201 28.53 7.03 -9.49
N LEU A 202 29.44 7.76 -8.83
CA LEU A 202 29.05 8.66 -7.74
C LEU A 202 28.54 10.01 -8.28
N ALA A 203 29.13 10.46 -9.40
CA ALA A 203 28.65 11.64 -10.11
C ALA A 203 27.24 11.37 -10.68
N GLY A 204 26.28 12.24 -10.36
CA GLY A 204 24.88 12.12 -10.81
C GLY A 204 23.93 11.52 -9.78
N ILE A 205 24.40 10.96 -8.65
CA ILE A 205 23.51 10.46 -7.58
C ILE A 205 22.65 11.61 -7.01
N VAL A 206 23.24 12.75 -6.71
CA VAL A 206 22.52 13.91 -6.12
C VAL A 206 21.41 14.41 -7.07
N PRO A 207 21.66 14.67 -8.36
CA PRO A 207 20.60 14.98 -9.32
C PRO A 207 19.52 13.89 -9.40
N LEU A 208 19.88 12.61 -9.42
CA LEU A 208 18.92 11.50 -9.43
C LEU A 208 18.04 11.50 -8.19
N VAL A 209 18.61 11.65 -7.00
CA VAL A 209 17.88 11.75 -5.74
C VAL A 209 16.90 12.92 -5.79
N ARG A 210 17.36 14.11 -6.18
CA ARG A 210 16.53 15.32 -6.29
C ARG A 210 15.34 15.12 -7.24
N ASN A 211 15.57 14.49 -8.40
CA ASN A 211 14.53 14.21 -9.39
C ASN A 211 13.54 13.12 -8.90
N SER A 212 13.98 12.22 -8.04
CA SER A 212 13.16 11.14 -7.49
C SER A 212 12.40 11.54 -6.22
N THR A 213 12.79 12.63 -5.54
CA THR A 213 12.23 13.02 -4.22
C THR A 213 10.72 13.21 -4.26
N MET A 214 10.16 13.85 -5.29
CA MET A 214 8.71 14.03 -5.40
C MET A 214 7.97 12.70 -5.55
N LEU A 215 8.52 11.78 -6.33
CA LEU A 215 7.94 10.42 -6.48
C LEU A 215 8.12 9.60 -5.21
N PHE A 216 9.23 9.77 -4.50
CA PHE A 216 9.44 9.19 -3.18
C PHE A 216 8.38 9.69 -2.19
N LEU A 217 8.17 11.00 -2.06
CA LEU A 217 7.18 11.58 -1.16
C LEU A 217 5.75 11.10 -1.50
N TYR A 218 5.43 11.01 -2.77
CA TYR A 218 4.14 10.49 -3.21
C TYR A 218 3.95 9.01 -2.87
N SER A 219 4.93 8.15 -3.20
CA SER A 219 4.84 6.70 -2.95
C SER A 219 5.02 6.34 -1.49
N SER A 220 5.84 7.10 -0.75
CA SER A 220 6.06 6.86 0.68
C SER A 220 4.84 7.18 1.53
N GLY A 221 3.97 8.09 1.08
CA GLY A 221 2.76 8.43 1.81
C GLY A 221 1.90 7.20 2.16
N SER A 222 1.64 6.31 1.19
CA SER A 222 0.88 5.09 1.43
C SER A 222 1.63 4.05 2.26
N VAL A 223 2.94 3.90 2.06
CA VAL A 223 3.78 2.96 2.82
C VAL A 223 3.93 3.42 4.27
N VAL A 224 4.17 4.70 4.49
CA VAL A 224 4.22 5.27 5.85
C VAL A 224 2.89 5.11 6.55
N PHE A 225 1.78 5.29 5.87
CA PHE A 225 0.45 5.15 6.47
C PHE A 225 0.12 3.71 6.86
N THR A 226 0.53 2.70 6.09
CA THR A 226 0.25 1.29 6.36
C THR A 226 1.33 0.61 7.20
N ALA A 227 2.59 0.69 6.78
CA ALA A 227 3.69 0.01 7.45
C ALA A 227 4.05 0.66 8.80
N SER A 228 3.81 1.99 8.95
CA SER A 228 4.09 2.67 10.22
C SER A 228 3.18 2.20 11.35
N SER A 229 1.93 1.87 11.08
CA SER A 229 1.00 1.38 12.11
C SER A 229 1.51 0.08 12.73
N THR A 230 1.88 -0.91 11.89
CA THR A 230 2.44 -2.18 12.38
C THR A 230 3.80 -1.97 13.05
N TYR A 231 4.70 -1.15 12.46
CA TYR A 231 6.02 -0.88 13.04
C TYR A 231 5.90 -0.11 14.38
N LEU A 232 5.02 0.89 14.45
CA LEU A 232 4.74 1.62 15.68
C LEU A 232 4.27 0.68 16.81
N LEU A 233 3.42 -0.29 16.48
CA LEU A 233 2.99 -1.29 17.43
C LEU A 233 4.16 -2.17 17.92
N THR A 234 5.18 -2.42 17.09
CA THR A 234 6.39 -3.13 17.52
C THR A 234 7.25 -2.35 18.52
N LEU A 235 7.12 -1.03 18.52
CA LEU A 235 7.81 -0.15 19.47
C LEU A 235 7.07 -0.01 20.81
N LEU A 236 5.74 -0.18 20.80
CA LEU A 236 4.87 0.20 21.91
C LEU A 236 4.17 -1.01 22.58
N SER A 237 4.31 -2.23 22.04
CA SER A 237 3.55 -3.38 22.50
C SER A 237 4.28 -4.70 22.32
N THR A 238 3.59 -5.83 22.53
CA THR A 238 4.15 -7.19 22.50
C THR A 238 4.01 -7.85 21.11
N PRO A 239 4.78 -8.94 20.84
CA PRO A 239 4.66 -9.69 19.59
C PRO A 239 3.24 -10.22 19.33
N GLU A 240 2.51 -10.62 20.38
CA GLU A 240 1.15 -11.13 20.28
C GLU A 240 0.21 -10.04 19.78
N GLN A 241 0.34 -8.82 20.30
CA GLN A 241 -0.46 -7.68 19.85
C GLN A 241 -0.19 -7.33 18.38
N VAL A 242 1.08 -7.41 17.97
CA VAL A 242 1.45 -7.25 16.53
C VAL A 242 0.82 -8.37 15.69
N GLY A 243 0.79 -9.60 16.21
CA GLY A 243 0.15 -10.74 15.57
C GLY A 243 -1.36 -10.55 15.39
N TYR A 244 -2.06 -10.14 16.44
CA TYR A 244 -3.50 -9.87 16.40
C TYR A 244 -3.86 -8.74 15.45
N PHE A 245 -3.13 -7.63 15.54
CA PHE A 245 -3.33 -6.48 14.66
C PHE A 245 -3.09 -6.84 13.20
N GLY A 246 -1.93 -7.42 12.90
CA GLY A 246 -1.53 -7.71 11.52
C GLY A 246 -2.38 -8.79 10.86
N ALA A 247 -2.90 -9.76 11.63
CA ALA A 247 -3.89 -10.71 11.15
C ALA A 247 -5.16 -9.97 10.67
N ALA A 248 -5.74 -9.12 11.51
CA ALA A 248 -6.91 -8.32 11.16
C ALA A 248 -6.64 -7.36 10.00
N GLU A 249 -5.49 -6.67 10.01
CA GLU A 249 -5.08 -5.72 8.96
C GLU A 249 -4.97 -6.39 7.58
N ARG A 250 -4.52 -7.65 7.49
CA ARG A 250 -4.45 -8.37 6.21
C ARG A 250 -5.82 -8.53 5.57
N PHE A 251 -6.83 -8.91 6.34
CA PHE A 251 -8.20 -9.03 5.84
C PHE A 251 -8.78 -7.67 5.45
N ALA A 252 -8.56 -6.65 6.30
CA ALA A 252 -8.97 -5.29 6.01
C ALA A 252 -8.33 -4.75 4.72
N THR A 253 -7.04 -4.97 4.52
CA THR A 253 -6.32 -4.54 3.31
C THR A 253 -6.83 -5.23 2.04
N ILE A 254 -7.13 -6.53 2.09
CA ILE A 254 -7.72 -7.26 0.97
C ILE A 254 -9.08 -6.67 0.61
N ALA A 255 -9.92 -6.41 1.61
CA ALA A 255 -11.24 -5.81 1.40
C ALA A 255 -11.14 -4.41 0.76
N LEU A 256 -10.23 -3.56 1.22
CA LEU A 256 -10.00 -2.24 0.62
C LEU A 256 -9.47 -2.32 -0.82
N ALA A 257 -8.57 -3.26 -1.10
CA ALA A 257 -7.98 -3.42 -2.43
C ALA A 257 -9.02 -3.73 -3.52
N LEU A 258 -10.15 -4.35 -3.16
CA LEU A 258 -11.25 -4.65 -4.09
C LEU A 258 -12.04 -3.40 -4.53
N MET A 259 -11.85 -2.24 -3.90
CA MET A 259 -12.40 -0.96 -4.37
C MET A 259 -11.67 -0.44 -5.62
N GLY A 260 -10.37 -0.76 -5.77
CA GLY A 260 -9.52 -0.24 -6.84
C GLY A 260 -10.00 -0.50 -8.28
N PRO A 261 -10.46 -1.71 -8.64
CA PRO A 261 -10.96 -1.99 -9.99
C PRO A 261 -12.10 -1.08 -10.43
N ALA A 262 -13.00 -0.70 -9.52
CA ALA A 262 -14.07 0.24 -9.82
C ALA A 262 -13.52 1.63 -10.20
N ALA A 263 -12.52 2.13 -9.46
CA ALA A 263 -11.87 3.40 -9.74
C ALA A 263 -11.24 3.45 -11.14
N GLN A 264 -10.66 2.34 -11.62
CA GLN A 264 -10.06 2.25 -12.96
C GLN A 264 -11.07 2.44 -14.10
N VAL A 265 -12.34 2.20 -13.86
CA VAL A 265 -13.44 2.39 -14.84
C VAL A 265 -14.10 3.75 -14.67
N PHE A 266 -14.44 4.12 -13.45
CA PHE A 266 -15.22 5.34 -13.19
C PHE A 266 -14.41 6.62 -13.38
N ILE A 267 -13.14 6.68 -12.90
CA ILE A 267 -12.32 7.90 -12.99
C ILE A 267 -12.10 8.36 -14.44
N PRO A 268 -11.64 7.52 -15.38
CA PRO A 268 -11.45 7.93 -16.77
C PRO A 268 -12.78 8.32 -17.45
N THR A 269 -13.86 7.61 -17.13
CA THR A 269 -15.19 7.89 -17.71
C THR A 269 -15.68 9.27 -17.29
N ILE A 270 -15.65 9.59 -16.00
CA ILE A 270 -16.04 10.90 -15.48
C ILE A 270 -15.14 11.99 -16.03
N THR A 271 -13.81 11.76 -16.09
CA THR A 271 -12.85 12.73 -16.63
C THR A 271 -13.15 13.06 -18.09
N ARG A 272 -13.46 12.04 -18.90
CA ARG A 272 -13.80 12.22 -20.32
C ARG A 272 -15.12 13.00 -20.49
N GLN A 273 -16.17 12.66 -19.73
CA GLN A 273 -17.45 13.35 -19.77
C GLN A 273 -17.32 14.83 -19.41
N LEU A 274 -16.55 15.15 -18.35
CA LEU A 274 -16.25 16.53 -17.97
C LEU A 274 -15.46 17.27 -19.06
N ALA A 275 -14.49 16.63 -19.72
CA ALA A 275 -13.72 17.22 -20.80
C ALA A 275 -14.57 17.48 -22.07
N GLN A 276 -15.63 16.70 -22.28
CA GLN A 276 -16.58 16.86 -23.39
C GLN A 276 -17.72 17.87 -23.07
N GLY A 277 -17.75 18.44 -21.85
CA GLY A 277 -18.81 19.35 -21.40
C GLY A 277 -20.11 18.65 -20.97
N ASP A 278 -20.14 17.30 -20.96
CA ASP A 278 -21.29 16.53 -20.47
C ASP A 278 -21.29 16.47 -18.94
N VAL A 279 -21.70 17.58 -18.33
CA VAL A 279 -21.77 17.73 -16.89
C VAL A 279 -22.84 16.81 -16.27
N GLN A 280 -23.99 16.65 -16.96
CA GLN A 280 -25.07 15.80 -16.47
C GLN A 280 -24.68 14.32 -16.47
N GLY A 281 -24.10 13.83 -17.56
CA GLY A 281 -23.58 12.47 -17.63
C GLY A 281 -22.49 12.21 -16.58
N ALA A 282 -21.55 13.16 -16.39
CA ALA A 282 -20.53 13.06 -15.36
C ALA A 282 -21.13 12.99 -13.94
N HIS A 283 -22.15 13.80 -13.63
CA HIS A 283 -22.87 13.74 -12.35
C HIS A 283 -23.58 12.40 -12.14
N GLN A 284 -24.26 11.89 -13.16
CA GLN A 284 -24.94 10.61 -13.10
C GLN A 284 -23.96 9.46 -12.90
N THR A 285 -22.85 9.43 -13.65
CA THR A 285 -21.79 8.43 -13.52
C THR A 285 -21.16 8.49 -12.13
N THR A 286 -20.88 9.69 -11.63
CA THR A 286 -20.33 9.91 -10.27
C THR A 286 -21.27 9.35 -9.19
N ARG A 287 -22.59 9.60 -9.31
CA ARG A 287 -23.60 9.10 -8.34
C ARG A 287 -23.74 7.57 -8.38
N HIS A 288 -23.69 6.95 -9.56
CA HIS A 288 -23.69 5.49 -9.67
C HIS A 288 -22.45 4.88 -9.05
N GLY A 289 -21.27 5.44 -9.32
CA GLY A 289 -20.02 5.01 -8.70
C GLY A 289 -20.02 5.18 -7.16
N ALA A 290 -20.58 6.29 -6.67
CA ALA A 290 -20.76 6.51 -5.25
C ALA A 290 -21.67 5.46 -4.60
N ALA A 291 -22.84 5.18 -5.22
CA ALA A 291 -23.77 4.18 -4.72
C ALA A 291 -23.12 2.79 -4.65
N LEU A 292 -22.34 2.41 -5.69
CA LEU A 292 -21.63 1.14 -5.72
C LEU A 292 -20.58 1.05 -4.61
N LEU A 293 -19.73 2.08 -4.43
CA LEU A 293 -18.70 2.09 -3.39
C LEU A 293 -19.30 2.09 -1.99
N MET A 294 -20.36 2.88 -1.76
CA MET A 294 -21.03 2.91 -0.46
C MET A 294 -21.72 1.60 -0.14
N ALA A 295 -22.39 0.98 -1.13
CA ALA A 295 -22.99 -0.35 -0.96
C ALA A 295 -21.92 -1.41 -0.65
N TYR A 296 -20.77 -1.37 -1.35
CA TYR A 296 -19.65 -2.23 -1.08
C TYR A 296 -19.07 -2.00 0.33
N GLY A 297 -18.82 -0.75 0.72
CA GLY A 297 -18.32 -0.40 2.05
C GLY A 297 -19.22 -0.91 3.17
N LEU A 298 -20.54 -0.77 2.98
CA LEU A 298 -21.54 -1.28 3.93
C LEU A 298 -21.59 -2.81 3.95
N LEU A 299 -21.49 -3.47 2.79
CA LEU A 299 -21.43 -4.92 2.68
C LEU A 299 -20.23 -5.49 3.45
N ILE A 300 -19.03 -4.92 3.24
CA ILE A 300 -17.82 -5.35 3.95
C ILE A 300 -17.90 -5.03 5.44
N PHE A 301 -18.48 -3.88 5.81
CA PHE A 301 -18.74 -3.55 7.22
C PHE A 301 -19.57 -4.63 7.91
N CYS A 302 -20.74 -4.95 7.35
CA CYS A 302 -21.62 -5.99 7.90
C CYS A 302 -20.95 -7.37 7.87
N GLY A 303 -20.26 -7.70 6.77
CA GLY A 303 -19.54 -8.95 6.62
C GLY A 303 -18.41 -9.10 7.64
N ALA A 304 -17.61 -8.05 7.87
CA ALA A 304 -16.54 -8.08 8.85
C ALA A 304 -17.07 -8.21 10.29
N LEU A 305 -18.17 -7.53 10.63
CA LEU A 305 -18.81 -7.69 11.95
C LEU A 305 -19.35 -9.11 12.17
N ALA A 306 -20.02 -9.68 11.17
CA ALA A 306 -20.71 -10.95 11.32
C ALA A 306 -19.73 -12.15 11.18
N LEU A 307 -18.79 -12.09 10.25
CA LEU A 307 -17.97 -13.24 9.86
C LEU A 307 -16.61 -13.30 10.56
N SER A 308 -16.09 -12.17 11.10
CA SER A 308 -14.76 -12.15 11.73
C SER A 308 -14.57 -13.20 12.84
N PRO A 309 -15.56 -13.47 13.74
CA PRO A 309 -15.40 -14.46 14.80
C PRO A 309 -15.18 -15.88 14.28
N PHE A 310 -15.63 -16.16 13.06
CA PHE A 310 -15.52 -17.49 12.44
C PHE A 310 -14.33 -17.58 11.49
N VAL A 311 -14.13 -16.56 10.65
CA VAL A 311 -13.17 -16.59 9.54
C VAL A 311 -11.72 -16.55 10.05
N LEU A 312 -11.41 -15.69 11.01
CA LEU A 312 -10.03 -15.55 11.51
C LEU A 312 -9.55 -16.81 12.25
N PRO A 313 -10.30 -17.37 13.23
CA PRO A 313 -9.90 -18.61 13.87
C PRO A 313 -9.89 -19.81 12.91
N LEU A 314 -10.80 -19.86 11.94
CA LEU A 314 -10.83 -20.91 10.92
C LEU A 314 -9.59 -20.91 10.04
N ILE A 315 -9.13 -19.74 9.61
CA ILE A 315 -8.01 -19.61 8.68
C ILE A 315 -6.66 -19.69 9.41
N LEU A 316 -6.49 -18.94 10.49
CA LEU A 316 -5.21 -18.77 11.20
C LEU A 316 -5.05 -19.69 12.40
N GLY A 317 -6.14 -20.26 12.92
CA GLY A 317 -6.17 -21.09 14.13
C GLY A 317 -6.88 -20.40 15.29
N ALA A 318 -7.37 -21.19 16.26
CA ALA A 318 -8.16 -20.72 17.40
C ALA A 318 -7.44 -19.67 18.24
N SER A 319 -6.11 -19.69 18.34
CA SER A 319 -5.32 -18.69 19.07
C SER A 319 -5.45 -17.26 18.52
N PHE A 320 -6.00 -17.08 17.30
CA PHE A 320 -6.25 -15.76 16.69
C PHE A 320 -7.68 -15.23 16.95
N GLU A 321 -8.45 -15.84 17.85
CA GLU A 321 -9.76 -15.34 18.24
C GLU A 321 -9.75 -13.83 18.62
N PRO A 322 -8.76 -13.31 19.40
CA PRO A 322 -8.70 -11.88 19.70
C PRO A 322 -8.54 -10.98 18.45
N SER A 323 -7.98 -11.48 17.35
CA SER A 323 -7.90 -10.75 16.08
C SER A 323 -9.28 -10.46 15.48
N SER A 324 -10.29 -11.28 15.82
CA SER A 324 -11.67 -11.07 15.39
C SER A 324 -12.22 -9.76 15.95
N HIS A 325 -11.94 -9.48 17.23
CA HIS A 325 -12.33 -8.21 17.85
C HIS A 325 -11.61 -7.02 17.21
N VAL A 326 -10.33 -7.17 16.88
CA VAL A 326 -9.58 -6.13 16.15
C VAL A 326 -10.19 -5.88 14.77
N LEU A 327 -10.58 -6.93 14.04
CA LEU A 327 -11.23 -6.80 12.73
C LEU A 327 -12.63 -6.18 12.84
N GLN A 328 -13.38 -6.45 13.92
CA GLN A 328 -14.65 -5.79 14.18
C GLN A 328 -14.49 -4.28 14.41
N ILE A 329 -13.41 -3.86 15.09
CA ILE A 329 -13.06 -2.44 15.19
C ILE A 329 -12.71 -1.88 13.80
N PHE A 330 -11.89 -2.57 13.03
CA PHE A 330 -11.58 -2.18 11.65
C PHE A 330 -12.82 -2.08 10.77
N ALA A 331 -13.86 -2.86 11.03
CA ALA A 331 -15.08 -2.80 10.24
C ALA A 331 -15.64 -1.38 10.14
N TRP A 332 -15.57 -0.61 11.21
CA TRP A 332 -16.06 0.78 11.23
C TRP A 332 -15.34 1.70 10.25
N MET A 333 -14.11 1.36 9.81
CA MET A 333 -13.43 2.20 8.82
C MET A 333 -13.95 2.00 7.39
N PHE A 334 -14.58 0.85 7.04
CA PHE A 334 -14.95 0.57 5.65
C PHE A 334 -15.96 1.54 5.04
N PRO A 335 -17.04 1.97 5.74
CA PRO A 335 -17.92 3.02 5.23
C PRO A 335 -17.19 4.35 5.01
N PHE A 336 -16.28 4.73 5.92
CA PHE A 336 -15.47 5.94 5.76
C PHE A 336 -14.50 5.82 4.60
N ALA A 337 -13.78 4.69 4.48
CA ALA A 337 -12.87 4.45 3.38
C ALA A 337 -13.57 4.45 2.02
N ALA A 338 -14.76 3.85 1.92
CA ALA A 338 -15.58 3.89 0.71
C ALA A 338 -16.00 5.33 0.34
N PHE A 339 -16.38 6.13 1.33
CA PHE A 339 -16.70 7.54 1.14
C PHE A 339 -15.45 8.35 0.71
N ASN A 340 -14.32 8.11 1.38
CA ASN A 340 -13.05 8.77 1.07
C ASN A 340 -12.58 8.46 -0.36
N GLU A 341 -12.63 7.19 -0.78
CA GLU A 341 -12.30 6.76 -2.13
C GLU A 341 -13.24 7.38 -3.17
N PHE A 342 -14.54 7.43 -2.88
CA PHE A 342 -15.53 8.09 -3.73
C PHE A 342 -15.22 9.57 -3.90
N VAL A 343 -15.04 10.34 -2.81
CA VAL A 343 -14.80 11.78 -2.91
C VAL A 343 -13.43 12.07 -3.53
N ALA A 344 -12.39 11.38 -3.10
CA ALA A 344 -11.06 11.55 -3.64
C ALA A 344 -11.01 11.16 -5.13
N GLY A 345 -11.39 9.92 -5.46
CA GLY A 345 -11.24 9.35 -6.78
C GLY A 345 -12.24 9.88 -7.81
N TYR A 346 -13.55 10.00 -7.44
CA TYR A 346 -14.59 10.29 -8.43
C TYR A 346 -15.00 11.76 -8.46
N VAL A 347 -14.74 12.51 -7.38
CA VAL A 347 -15.07 13.94 -7.33
C VAL A 347 -13.83 14.80 -7.58
N PHE A 348 -12.73 14.60 -6.85
CA PHE A 348 -11.61 15.53 -6.86
C PHE A 348 -10.58 15.23 -7.95
N VAL A 349 -10.19 13.97 -8.18
CA VAL A 349 -9.21 13.62 -9.21
C VAL A 349 -9.66 14.08 -10.61
N PRO A 350 -10.89 13.82 -11.08
CA PRO A 350 -11.33 14.30 -12.39
C PRO A 350 -11.37 15.84 -12.50
N ARG A 351 -11.44 16.54 -11.37
CA ARG A 351 -11.45 18.02 -11.28
C ARG A 351 -10.10 18.63 -10.96
N LYS A 352 -9.00 17.81 -10.99
CA LYS A 352 -7.61 18.25 -10.76
C LYS A 352 -7.40 18.96 -9.40
N LYS A 353 -8.09 18.49 -8.35
CA LYS A 353 -7.96 19.04 -6.99
C LYS A 353 -6.92 18.30 -6.14
N ASP A 354 -5.85 17.79 -6.77
CA ASP A 354 -4.84 16.91 -6.16
C ASP A 354 -4.13 17.57 -4.96
N ARG A 355 -3.89 18.89 -5.01
CA ARG A 355 -3.27 19.63 -3.89
C ARG A 355 -4.12 19.60 -2.63
N LEU A 356 -5.44 19.73 -2.77
CA LEU A 356 -6.37 19.62 -1.63
C LEU A 356 -6.37 18.21 -1.04
N LEU A 357 -6.39 17.20 -1.90
CA LEU A 357 -6.30 15.80 -1.47
C LEU A 357 -5.01 15.54 -0.68
N ALA A 358 -3.88 16.04 -1.16
CA ALA A 358 -2.60 15.88 -0.47
C ALA A 358 -2.60 16.53 0.92
N VAL A 359 -3.10 17.77 1.04
CA VAL A 359 -3.17 18.49 2.33
C VAL A 359 -4.08 17.76 3.31
N VAL A 360 -5.28 17.40 2.89
CA VAL A 360 -6.26 16.71 3.74
C VAL A 360 -5.76 15.31 4.13
N GLY A 361 -5.14 14.57 3.19
CA GLY A 361 -4.56 13.27 3.46
C GLY A 361 -3.40 13.33 4.48
N ILE A 362 -2.50 14.31 4.36
CA ILE A 362 -1.41 14.50 5.33
C ILE A 362 -1.98 14.86 6.71
N ALA A 363 -2.95 15.77 6.78
CA ALA A 363 -3.57 16.16 8.05
C ALA A 363 -4.25 14.97 8.75
N SER A 364 -5.01 14.16 8.00
CA SER A 364 -5.63 12.93 8.50
C SER A 364 -4.57 11.90 8.95
N GLY A 365 -3.48 11.74 8.18
CA GLY A 365 -2.38 10.85 8.54
C GLY A 365 -1.70 11.25 9.85
N LEU A 366 -1.51 12.56 10.08
CA LEU A 366 -0.97 13.07 11.35
C LEU A 366 -1.92 12.82 12.52
N ILE A 367 -3.23 13.00 12.34
CA ILE A 367 -4.23 12.69 13.36
C ILE A 367 -4.21 11.20 13.69
N ASN A 368 -4.17 10.33 12.68
CA ASN A 368 -4.03 8.88 12.86
C ASN A 368 -2.75 8.54 13.65
N LEU A 369 -1.61 9.15 13.32
CA LEU A 369 -0.35 8.92 14.02
C LEU A 369 -0.43 9.35 15.48
N ILE A 370 -0.96 10.54 15.77
CA ILE A 370 -1.14 11.04 17.14
C ILE A 370 -2.08 10.11 17.92
N ALA A 371 -3.21 9.71 17.34
CA ALA A 371 -4.14 8.79 17.96
C ALA A 371 -3.47 7.42 18.24
N ALA A 372 -2.65 6.92 17.31
CA ALA A 372 -1.90 5.68 17.47
C ALA A 372 -0.89 5.75 18.62
N LEU A 373 -0.14 6.84 18.74
CA LEU A 373 0.82 7.07 19.84
C LEU A 373 0.14 7.11 21.22
N ILE A 374 -1.09 7.61 21.29
CA ILE A 374 -1.86 7.71 22.55
C ILE A 374 -2.54 6.38 22.88
N LEU A 375 -3.12 5.70 21.89
CA LEU A 375 -3.98 4.53 22.11
C LEU A 375 -3.19 3.22 22.12
N ALA A 376 -2.12 3.08 21.35
CA ALA A 376 -1.36 1.83 21.25
C ALA A 376 -0.72 1.39 22.58
N PRO A 377 -0.11 2.27 23.40
CA PRO A 377 0.47 1.85 24.67
C PRO A 377 -0.56 1.31 25.67
N ARG A 378 -1.83 1.76 25.57
CA ARG A 378 -2.91 1.39 26.48
C ARG A 378 -3.72 0.19 26.01
N TYR A 379 -3.97 0.11 24.72
CA TYR A 379 -4.91 -0.85 24.13
C TYR A 379 -4.27 -1.80 23.10
N GLY A 380 -2.95 -1.71 22.85
CA GLY A 380 -2.25 -2.60 21.93
C GLY A 380 -2.86 -2.60 20.53
N ALA A 381 -3.18 -3.79 20.03
CA ALA A 381 -3.76 -4.02 18.69
C ALA A 381 -5.07 -3.24 18.47
N THR A 382 -5.95 -3.24 19.47
CA THR A 382 -7.23 -2.52 19.40
C THR A 382 -7.02 -1.01 19.37
N GLY A 383 -5.99 -0.50 20.05
CA GLY A 383 -5.62 0.90 20.07
C GLY A 383 -5.20 1.42 18.68
N ILE A 384 -4.36 0.65 17.98
CA ILE A 384 -3.96 0.99 16.59
C ILE A 384 -5.16 0.89 15.63
N ALA A 385 -6.01 -0.12 15.80
CA ALA A 385 -7.21 -0.26 14.97
C ALA A 385 -8.17 0.94 15.16
N LEU A 386 -8.39 1.37 16.40
CA LEU A 386 -9.18 2.58 16.70
C LEU A 386 -8.54 3.84 16.10
N ALA A 387 -7.22 4.01 16.23
CA ALA A 387 -6.52 5.14 15.63
C ALA A 387 -6.74 5.19 14.10
N ARG A 388 -6.71 4.03 13.44
CA ARG A 388 -6.99 3.91 12.00
C ARG A 388 -8.41 4.35 11.65
N VAL A 389 -9.40 3.90 12.42
CA VAL A 389 -10.81 4.31 12.24
C VAL A 389 -10.95 5.83 12.43
N ILE A 390 -10.32 6.39 13.48
CA ILE A 390 -10.32 7.84 13.72
C ILE A 390 -9.70 8.59 12.53
N GLY A 391 -8.58 8.11 12.00
CA GLY A 391 -7.93 8.70 10.81
C GLY A 391 -8.87 8.73 9.60
N GLU A 392 -9.50 7.60 9.27
CA GLU A 392 -10.44 7.52 8.14
C GLU A 392 -11.69 8.40 8.36
N ALA A 393 -12.23 8.43 9.58
CA ALA A 393 -13.35 9.29 9.91
C ALA A 393 -13.00 10.78 9.79
N MET A 394 -11.83 11.20 10.29
CA MET A 394 -11.34 12.57 10.16
C MET A 394 -11.10 12.95 8.70
N LEU A 395 -10.56 12.03 7.90
CA LEU A 395 -10.43 12.23 6.45
C LEU A 395 -11.80 12.48 5.82
N SER A 396 -12.82 11.69 6.17
CA SER A 396 -14.19 11.86 5.67
C SER A 396 -14.76 13.23 6.05
N VAL A 397 -14.59 13.67 7.30
CA VAL A 397 -15.05 14.97 7.76
C VAL A 397 -14.38 16.11 6.99
N MET A 398 -13.06 16.05 6.84
CA MET A 398 -12.30 17.05 6.09
C MET A 398 -12.69 17.09 4.61
N LEU A 399 -12.81 15.92 3.96
CA LEU A 399 -13.25 15.85 2.56
C LEU A 399 -14.66 16.38 2.38
N MET A 400 -15.59 16.06 3.30
CA MET A 400 -16.94 16.61 3.27
C MET A 400 -16.94 18.13 3.44
N GLY A 401 -16.11 18.68 4.34
CA GLY A 401 -15.94 20.12 4.50
C GLY A 401 -15.47 20.82 3.21
N VAL A 402 -14.55 20.18 2.47
CA VAL A 402 -14.09 20.68 1.16
C VAL A 402 -15.20 20.57 0.10
N VAL A 403 -15.96 19.46 0.07
CA VAL A 403 -17.09 19.27 -0.85
C VAL A 403 -18.15 20.36 -0.64
N ILE A 404 -18.45 20.69 0.60
CA ILE A 404 -19.41 21.76 0.95
C ILE A 404 -18.89 23.13 0.48
N ARG A 405 -17.62 23.45 0.76
CA ARG A 405 -17.00 24.72 0.35
C ARG A 405 -16.93 24.93 -1.17
N LEU A 406 -16.81 23.83 -1.92
CA LEU A 406 -16.74 23.85 -3.39
C LEU A 406 -18.13 23.70 -4.04
N GLU A 407 -19.21 23.70 -3.27
CA GLU A 407 -20.59 23.53 -3.74
C GLU A 407 -20.83 22.23 -4.54
N LEU A 408 -20.00 21.21 -4.31
CA LEU A 408 -20.08 19.90 -4.97
C LEU A 408 -21.00 18.89 -4.25
N ILE A 409 -21.78 19.36 -3.30
CA ILE A 409 -22.58 18.50 -2.41
C ILE A 409 -23.67 17.73 -3.17
N SER A 410 -24.12 18.24 -4.32
CA SER A 410 -25.07 17.56 -5.21
C SER A 410 -24.55 16.23 -5.77
N LEU A 411 -23.24 16.02 -5.74
CA LEU A 411 -22.57 14.79 -6.18
C LEU A 411 -22.58 13.70 -5.10
N VAL A 412 -22.79 14.09 -3.84
CA VAL A 412 -22.85 13.15 -2.72
C VAL A 412 -24.25 12.55 -2.62
N PRO A 413 -24.40 11.21 -2.54
CA PRO A 413 -25.70 10.59 -2.36
C PRO A 413 -26.44 11.15 -1.13
N GLY A 414 -27.64 11.66 -1.33
CA GLY A 414 -28.45 12.30 -0.26
C GLY A 414 -28.00 13.71 0.13
N GLY A 415 -26.92 14.25 -0.46
CA GLY A 415 -26.32 15.53 -0.07
C GLY A 415 -27.25 16.74 -0.21
N THR A 416 -28.13 16.75 -1.20
CA THR A 416 -29.13 17.80 -1.36
C THR A 416 -30.16 17.84 -0.21
N ARG A 417 -30.54 16.67 0.33
CA ARG A 417 -31.43 16.58 1.52
C ARG A 417 -30.69 17.00 2.80
N ALA A 418 -29.41 16.57 2.94
CA ALA A 418 -28.57 16.94 4.07
C ALA A 418 -28.30 18.46 4.11
N LEU A 419 -28.09 19.09 2.96
CA LEU A 419 -27.88 20.55 2.87
C LEU A 419 -29.13 21.32 3.32
N GLY A 420 -30.31 20.85 2.97
CA GLY A 420 -31.59 21.40 3.47
C GLY A 420 -31.67 21.34 4.97
N MET A 421 -31.35 20.20 5.58
CA MET A 421 -31.37 20.04 7.05
C MET A 421 -30.31 20.90 7.75
N VAL A 422 -29.09 20.98 7.23
CA VAL A 422 -28.00 21.80 7.81
C VAL A 422 -28.33 23.30 7.68
N ARG A 423 -28.84 23.75 6.53
CA ARG A 423 -29.29 25.15 6.38
C ARG A 423 -30.40 25.53 7.33
N VAL A 424 -31.37 24.64 7.56
CA VAL A 424 -32.43 24.83 8.54
C VAL A 424 -31.88 24.86 9.96
N ALA A 425 -30.96 23.96 10.30
CA ALA A 425 -30.34 23.88 11.62
C ALA A 425 -29.41 25.06 11.94
N CYS A 426 -28.73 25.64 10.93
CA CYS A 426 -27.83 26.78 11.08
C CYS A 426 -28.46 28.13 10.83
N GLY A 427 -29.81 28.23 10.63
CA GLY A 427 -30.53 29.48 10.48
C GLY A 427 -30.26 30.28 9.22
N PHE A 428 -29.60 29.68 8.21
CA PHE A 428 -29.38 30.33 6.92
C PHE A 428 -30.67 30.32 6.10
N ARG A 429 -31.40 31.46 6.07
CA ARG A 429 -32.48 31.68 5.10
C ARG A 429 -31.89 31.78 3.68
N PRO A 430 -32.51 31.14 2.67
CA PRO A 430 -32.11 31.37 1.28
C PRO A 430 -32.42 32.84 0.94
N GLU A 431 -31.41 33.62 0.54
CA GLU A 431 -31.64 34.83 -0.22
C GLU A 431 -32.26 34.39 -1.56
N THR A 432 -33.56 34.65 -1.68
CA THR A 432 -34.25 34.65 -2.96
C THR A 432 -33.60 35.76 -3.79
N ARG A 433 -32.68 35.40 -4.70
CA ARG A 433 -32.35 36.30 -5.83
C ARG A 433 -33.63 36.42 -6.64
N SER A 434 -34.31 37.54 -6.49
CA SER A 434 -35.33 38.02 -7.38
C SER A 434 -34.76 38.11 -8.78
N ALA A 435 -35.35 37.37 -9.69
CA ALA A 435 -35.20 37.59 -11.12
C ALA A 435 -35.93 38.92 -11.46
N GLU A 436 -35.24 40.02 -11.36
CA GLU A 436 -35.56 41.34 -11.94
C GLU A 436 -34.22 42.06 -11.94
N ASP A 437 -33.59 42.06 -13.13
CA ASP A 437 -32.94 43.18 -13.81
C ASP A 437 -32.13 42.62 -14.97
N GLU A 438 -32.77 42.81 -16.18
CA GLU A 438 -32.25 42.93 -17.54
C GLU A 438 -31.09 42.07 -18.05
#